data_2243239a9f94a190686afb4b456a69fe
#
_entry.id   2243239a9f94a190686afb4b456a69fe
#
_cell.length_a   1.000
_cell.length_b   1.000
_cell.length_c   1.000
_cell.angle_alpha   90.00
_cell.angle_beta   90.00
_cell.angle_gamma   90.00
#
_symmetry.space_group_name_H-M   'P 1'
#
loop_
_entity.id
_entity.type
_entity.pdbx_description
1 polymer ?
#
loop_
_entity_poly.entity_id
_entity_poly.type
_entity_poly.pdbx_seq_one_letter_code
_entity_poly.pdbx_strand_id
1 'polypeptide(L)'
;MRIYCAPDGKPAEYSEKNVPYQPKAFLPISTRGLNPDELVFILGYPGRTYRNVTSYSVAYNQNLVYPLRIRIFQEIINELEDESQKSPEVDLLLSSRLKGFYNGLKNNQGLLAGFKSENILGQKKLVEKELVQKIAGKPAWQEQYGNILPEIQKAYDEYYTGFERDMYIEYLRYVTVLADALTIEKWSREKAKPESEREYGFFDYQIART
;
A
#
# COMPACT_ATOMS: atom_id res chain seq x y z
N MET A 1 20.16 -15.88 5.70
CA MET A 1 18.90 -16.50 6.22
C MET A 1 19.03 -18.01 6.08
N ARG A 2 18.63 -18.79 7.08
CA ARG A 2 18.56 -20.26 7.01
C ARG A 2 17.11 -20.69 7.12
N ILE A 3 16.70 -21.68 6.35
CA ILE A 3 15.38 -22.30 6.40
C ILE A 3 15.58 -23.71 6.95
N TYR A 4 14.71 -24.14 7.85
CA TYR A 4 14.74 -25.47 8.44
C TYR A 4 13.51 -26.27 7.99
N CYS A 5 13.67 -27.58 7.88
CA CYS A 5 12.62 -28.52 7.47
C CYS A 5 12.72 -29.81 8.30
N ALA A 6 11.72 -30.67 8.20
CA ALA A 6 11.82 -31.99 8.78
C ALA A 6 13.03 -32.77 8.20
N PRO A 7 13.56 -33.80 8.90
CA PRO A 7 14.68 -34.59 8.39
C PRO A 7 14.47 -35.25 7.01
N ASP A 8 13.22 -35.44 6.61
CA ASP A 8 12.84 -35.94 5.27
C ASP A 8 12.75 -34.84 4.19
N GLY A 9 13.10 -33.59 4.55
CA GLY A 9 13.09 -32.43 3.64
C GLY A 9 11.73 -31.78 3.42
N LYS A 10 10.65 -32.22 4.09
CA LYS A 10 9.33 -31.64 3.96
C LYS A 10 9.12 -30.44 4.88
N PRO A 11 8.21 -29.51 4.53
CA PRO A 11 7.76 -28.48 5.45
C PRO A 11 7.25 -29.09 6.76
N ALA A 12 7.65 -28.48 7.88
CA ALA A 12 7.24 -28.95 9.20
C ALA A 12 7.13 -27.76 10.18
N GLU A 13 6.31 -27.95 11.20
CA GLU A 13 6.28 -27.06 12.37
C GLU A 13 7.61 -27.10 13.10
N TYR A 14 7.85 -26.11 13.99
CA TYR A 14 9.08 -26.05 14.76
C TYR A 14 9.34 -27.33 15.56
N SER A 15 10.53 -27.85 15.43
CA SER A 15 11.05 -28.98 16.22
C SER A 15 12.57 -28.87 16.35
N GLU A 16 13.13 -29.25 17.49
CA GLU A 16 14.59 -29.33 17.67
C GLU A 16 15.25 -30.37 16.74
N LYS A 17 14.46 -31.29 16.19
CA LYS A 17 14.89 -32.29 15.22
C LYS A 17 14.96 -31.77 13.79
N ASN A 18 14.48 -30.56 13.54
CA ASN A 18 14.52 -29.98 12.20
C ASN A 18 15.97 -29.73 11.77
N VAL A 19 16.22 -29.99 10.49
CA VAL A 19 17.53 -29.83 9.84
C VAL A 19 17.53 -28.65 8.88
N PRO A 20 18.69 -28.03 8.56
CA PRO A 20 18.77 -27.01 7.53
C PRO A 20 18.32 -27.57 6.18
N TYR A 21 17.40 -26.85 5.54
CA TYR A 21 16.92 -27.20 4.21
C TYR A 21 18.05 -27.12 3.18
N GLN A 22 18.20 -28.18 2.39
CA GLN A 22 19.16 -28.28 1.28
C GLN A 22 18.41 -28.11 -0.04
N PRO A 23 18.45 -26.93 -0.70
CA PRO A 23 17.79 -26.73 -1.97
C PRO A 23 18.47 -27.56 -3.08
N LYS A 24 17.69 -28.11 -4.02
CA LYS A 24 18.20 -28.82 -5.18
C LYS A 24 18.99 -27.91 -6.14
N ALA A 25 18.63 -26.64 -6.16
CA ALA A 25 19.30 -25.59 -6.92
C ALA A 25 19.19 -24.25 -6.19
N PHE A 26 20.15 -23.37 -6.40
CA PHE A 26 20.13 -21.99 -5.91
C PHE A 26 20.72 -21.06 -6.97
N LEU A 27 20.27 -19.81 -6.95
CA LEU A 27 20.82 -18.77 -7.81
C LEU A 27 22.07 -18.18 -7.13
N PRO A 28 23.23 -18.18 -7.81
CA PRO A 28 24.42 -17.51 -7.28
C PRO A 28 24.20 -15.99 -7.26
N ILE A 29 24.72 -15.34 -6.21
CA ILE A 29 24.69 -13.88 -6.10
C ILE A 29 25.96 -13.34 -6.75
N SER A 30 25.80 -12.51 -7.81
CA SER A 30 26.92 -11.79 -8.40
C SER A 30 27.23 -10.52 -7.58
N THR A 31 28.46 -10.34 -7.20
CA THR A 31 28.94 -9.13 -6.52
C THR A 31 29.58 -8.13 -7.49
N ARG A 32 29.63 -8.45 -8.80
CA ARG A 32 30.22 -7.61 -9.84
C ARG A 32 29.51 -6.25 -10.02
N GLY A 33 28.20 -6.17 -9.66
CA GLY A 33 27.35 -5.04 -10.02
C GLY A 33 26.84 -5.13 -11.46
N LEU A 34 26.27 -4.03 -11.94
CA LEU A 34 25.68 -3.93 -13.29
C LEU A 34 26.41 -2.82 -14.07
N ASN A 35 26.57 -3.03 -15.37
CA ASN A 35 27.03 -1.99 -16.27
C ASN A 35 25.85 -1.25 -16.90
N PRO A 36 26.01 0.00 -17.37
CA PRO A 36 25.03 0.66 -18.22
C PRO A 36 24.69 -0.22 -19.43
N ASP A 37 23.42 -0.24 -19.83
CA ASP A 37 22.88 -0.98 -20.98
C ASP A 37 22.93 -2.51 -20.87
N GLU A 38 23.28 -3.07 -19.71
CA GLU A 38 23.24 -4.52 -19.47
C GLU A 38 21.80 -4.98 -19.32
N LEU A 39 21.45 -6.10 -19.98
CA LEU A 39 20.12 -6.70 -19.86
C LEU A 39 19.86 -7.17 -18.42
N VAL A 40 18.83 -6.64 -17.80
CA VAL A 40 18.38 -7.05 -16.48
C VAL A 40 16.88 -7.33 -16.47
N PHE A 41 16.43 -8.24 -15.60
CA PHE A 41 15.02 -8.51 -15.41
C PHE A 41 14.73 -8.92 -13.97
N ILE A 42 13.51 -8.71 -13.55
CA ILE A 42 13.01 -9.09 -12.21
C ILE A 42 11.93 -10.14 -12.41
N LEU A 43 12.08 -11.28 -11.74
CA LEU A 43 11.06 -12.33 -11.70
C LEU A 43 10.12 -12.06 -10.52
N GLY A 44 8.82 -12.03 -10.79
CA GLY A 44 7.80 -11.86 -9.76
C GLY A 44 6.48 -11.31 -10.30
N TYR A 45 5.52 -11.18 -9.39
CA TYR A 45 4.23 -10.60 -9.69
C TYR A 45 4.11 -9.22 -9.03
N PRO A 46 3.49 -8.23 -9.69
CA PRO A 46 3.16 -6.98 -9.02
C PRO A 46 2.18 -7.26 -7.87
N GLY A 47 2.36 -6.59 -6.75
CA GLY A 47 1.48 -6.76 -5.59
C GLY A 47 0.04 -6.36 -5.90
N ARG A 48 -0.16 -5.25 -6.62
CA ARG A 48 -1.48 -4.73 -6.99
C ARG A 48 -1.41 -3.89 -8.26
N THR A 49 -2.41 -4.01 -9.13
CA THR A 49 -2.57 -3.19 -10.34
C THR A 49 -3.98 -2.59 -10.38
N TYR A 50 -4.09 -1.35 -10.89
CA TYR A 50 -5.35 -0.60 -11.00
C TYR A 50 -5.60 -0.18 -12.44
N ARG A 51 -5.91 -1.15 -13.32
CA ARG A 51 -6.09 -0.88 -14.76
C ARG A 51 -7.47 -0.32 -15.10
N ASN A 52 -8.51 -0.82 -14.43
CA ASN A 52 -9.92 -0.51 -14.72
C ASN A 52 -10.47 0.53 -13.73
N VAL A 53 -9.79 1.67 -13.64
CA VAL A 53 -10.24 2.81 -12.84
C VAL A 53 -10.86 3.88 -13.75
N THR A 54 -11.77 4.67 -13.19
CA THR A 54 -12.43 5.79 -13.89
C THR A 54 -11.51 7.01 -14.00
N SER A 55 -11.87 7.95 -14.88
CA SER A 55 -11.19 9.25 -14.99
C SER A 55 -11.25 10.03 -13.68
N TYR A 56 -12.30 9.87 -12.88
CA TYR A 56 -12.43 10.47 -11.55
C TYR A 56 -11.32 9.98 -10.60
N SER A 57 -11.11 8.66 -10.53
CA SER A 57 -10.00 8.08 -9.75
C SER A 57 -8.65 8.62 -10.20
N VAL A 58 -8.41 8.70 -11.51
CA VAL A 58 -7.16 9.24 -12.05
C VAL A 58 -7.00 10.71 -11.68
N ALA A 59 -8.06 11.52 -11.81
CA ALA A 59 -8.03 12.94 -11.48
C ALA A 59 -7.70 13.18 -10.00
N TYR A 60 -8.34 12.47 -9.08
CA TYR A 60 -8.06 12.58 -7.64
C TYR A 60 -6.65 12.13 -7.30
N ASN A 61 -6.20 11.00 -7.86
CA ASN A 61 -4.83 10.54 -7.64
C ASN A 61 -3.80 11.54 -8.14
N GLN A 62 -3.98 12.08 -9.34
CA GLN A 62 -3.05 13.03 -9.95
C GLN A 62 -3.02 14.39 -9.24
N ASN A 63 -4.18 14.91 -8.82
CA ASN A 63 -4.29 16.29 -8.36
C ASN A 63 -4.28 16.42 -6.82
N LEU A 64 -4.59 15.37 -6.09
CA LEU A 64 -4.70 15.39 -4.63
C LEU A 64 -3.84 14.32 -3.95
N VAL A 65 -4.07 13.02 -4.26
CA VAL A 65 -3.50 11.94 -3.46
C VAL A 65 -1.99 11.87 -3.59
N TYR A 66 -1.45 11.80 -4.83
CA TYR A 66 -0.01 11.69 -5.02
C TYR A 66 0.75 12.94 -4.60
N PRO A 67 0.31 14.18 -4.93
CA PRO A 67 0.97 15.39 -4.41
C PRO A 67 1.01 15.44 -2.88
N LEU A 68 -0.08 15.10 -2.22
CA LEU A 68 -0.15 15.09 -0.75
C LEU A 68 0.78 14.02 -0.15
N ARG A 69 0.76 12.79 -0.68
CA ARG A 69 1.67 11.73 -0.23
C ARG A 69 3.14 12.05 -0.44
N ILE A 70 3.49 12.66 -1.57
CA ILE A 70 4.86 13.10 -1.85
C ILE A 70 5.30 14.10 -0.79
N ARG A 71 4.47 15.10 -0.45
CA ARG A 71 4.77 16.08 0.58
C ARG A 71 4.97 15.44 1.94
N ILE A 72 4.02 14.61 2.39
CA ILE A 72 4.09 13.95 3.70
C ILE A 72 5.31 13.02 3.78
N PHE A 73 5.58 12.22 2.75
CA PHE A 73 6.73 11.32 2.76
C PHE A 73 8.06 12.08 2.79
N GLN A 74 8.16 13.20 2.08
CA GLN A 74 9.35 14.02 2.11
C GLN A 74 9.60 14.62 3.49
N GLU A 75 8.55 15.12 4.15
CA GLU A 75 8.63 15.65 5.52
C GLU A 75 9.09 14.57 6.50
N ILE A 76 8.46 13.37 6.46
CA ILE A 76 8.85 12.26 7.33
C ILE A 76 10.29 11.79 7.05
N ILE A 77 10.71 11.71 5.78
CA ILE A 77 12.08 11.33 5.41
C ILE A 77 13.07 12.32 6.00
N ASN A 78 12.84 13.61 5.83
CA ASN A 78 13.75 14.64 6.34
C ASN A 78 13.95 14.50 7.86
N GLU A 79 12.86 14.35 8.63
CA GLU A 79 12.95 14.14 10.08
C GLU A 79 13.70 12.84 10.46
N LEU A 80 13.43 11.74 9.75
CA LEU A 80 14.10 10.48 10.01
C LEU A 80 15.59 10.52 9.63
N GLU A 81 15.96 11.25 8.58
CA GLU A 81 17.36 11.44 8.19
C GLU A 81 18.13 12.29 9.22
N ASP A 82 17.52 13.36 9.70
CA ASP A 82 18.11 14.20 10.75
C ASP A 82 18.34 13.39 12.03
N GLU A 83 17.40 12.53 12.40
CA GLU A 83 17.57 11.63 13.53
C GLU A 83 18.66 10.56 13.30
N SER A 84 18.74 9.99 12.08
CA SER A 84 19.76 8.98 11.71
C SER A 84 21.19 9.48 11.86
N GLN A 85 21.42 10.79 11.65
CA GLN A 85 22.75 11.38 11.77
C GLN A 85 23.28 11.46 13.21
N LYS A 86 22.42 11.21 14.23
CA LYS A 86 22.82 11.35 15.63
C LYS A 86 23.73 10.21 16.12
N SER A 87 23.50 8.99 15.65
CA SER A 87 24.39 7.86 15.95
C SER A 87 24.20 6.69 14.96
N PRO A 88 25.21 5.82 14.78
CA PRO A 88 25.09 4.61 13.96
C PRO A 88 24.00 3.64 14.44
N GLU A 89 23.72 3.60 15.74
CA GLU A 89 22.66 2.75 16.31
C GLU A 89 21.29 3.26 15.89
N VAL A 90 21.06 4.58 15.91
CA VAL A 90 19.82 5.23 15.46
C VAL A 90 19.64 5.03 13.96
N ASP A 91 20.69 5.20 13.17
CA ASP A 91 20.67 4.97 11.72
C ASP A 91 20.24 3.53 11.40
N LEU A 92 20.83 2.55 12.06
CA LEU A 92 20.46 1.15 11.88
C LEU A 92 18.98 0.89 12.24
N LEU A 93 18.51 1.47 13.34
CA LEU A 93 17.12 1.35 13.82
C LEU A 93 16.13 1.93 12.80
N LEU A 94 16.45 3.09 12.20
CA LEU A 94 15.56 3.80 11.27
C LEU A 94 15.68 3.32 9.81
N SER A 95 16.76 2.61 9.46
CA SER A 95 17.10 2.25 8.07
C SER A 95 15.97 1.54 7.31
N SER A 96 15.26 0.61 7.95
CA SER A 96 14.15 -0.12 7.33
C SER A 96 12.94 0.79 7.07
N ARG A 97 12.65 1.69 8.00
CA ARG A 97 11.55 2.66 7.89
C ARG A 97 11.84 3.69 6.79
N LEU A 98 13.06 4.23 6.75
CA LEU A 98 13.53 5.13 5.69
C LEU A 98 13.40 4.50 4.30
N LYS A 99 13.86 3.27 4.12
CA LYS A 99 13.71 2.53 2.84
C LYS A 99 12.24 2.41 2.42
N GLY A 100 11.34 2.16 3.36
CA GLY A 100 9.89 2.10 3.11
C GLY A 100 9.34 3.42 2.60
N PHE A 101 9.66 4.54 3.26
CA PHE A 101 9.22 5.87 2.85
C PHE A 101 9.83 6.31 1.52
N TYR A 102 11.11 6.04 1.28
CA TYR A 102 11.75 6.31 -0.02
C TYR A 102 11.12 5.51 -1.15
N ASN A 103 10.80 4.24 -0.94
CA ASN A 103 10.09 3.43 -1.92
C ASN A 103 8.72 4.03 -2.23
N GLY A 104 7.96 4.43 -1.22
CA GLY A 104 6.68 5.10 -1.37
C GLY A 104 6.79 6.45 -2.09
N LEU A 105 7.77 7.28 -1.71
CA LEU A 105 8.04 8.58 -2.33
C LEU A 105 8.32 8.42 -3.83
N LYS A 106 9.30 7.59 -4.20
CA LYS A 106 9.68 7.34 -5.60
C LYS A 106 8.53 6.78 -6.42
N ASN A 107 7.73 5.87 -5.84
CA ASN A 107 6.56 5.31 -6.49
C ASN A 107 5.52 6.40 -6.81
N ASN A 108 5.16 7.25 -5.83
CA ASN A 108 4.18 8.32 -6.05
C ASN A 108 4.69 9.38 -7.04
N GLN A 109 5.99 9.74 -6.97
CA GLN A 109 6.60 10.65 -7.94
C GLN A 109 6.57 10.08 -9.36
N GLY A 110 6.93 8.80 -9.53
CA GLY A 110 6.92 8.12 -10.82
C GLY A 110 5.51 8.00 -11.39
N LEU A 111 4.52 7.64 -10.57
CA LEU A 111 3.11 7.57 -11.00
C LEU A 111 2.59 8.96 -11.43
N LEU A 112 2.87 10.00 -10.63
CA LEU A 112 2.45 11.36 -10.96
C LEU A 112 3.09 11.87 -12.27
N ALA A 113 4.36 11.60 -12.46
CA ALA A 113 5.07 11.93 -13.70
C ALA A 113 4.49 11.17 -14.90
N GLY A 114 4.30 9.85 -14.77
CA GLY A 114 3.72 9.02 -15.82
C GLY A 114 2.27 9.40 -16.17
N PHE A 115 1.45 9.74 -15.17
CA PHE A 115 0.08 10.20 -15.43
C PHE A 115 0.04 11.48 -16.27
N LYS A 116 1.00 12.39 -16.04
CA LYS A 116 1.11 13.64 -16.79
C LYS A 116 1.71 13.44 -18.18
N SER A 117 2.82 12.72 -18.31
CA SER A 117 3.51 12.52 -19.58
C SER A 117 2.65 11.75 -20.59
N GLU A 118 1.96 10.72 -20.14
CA GLU A 118 1.10 9.89 -20.97
C GLU A 118 -0.34 10.42 -21.10
N ASN A 119 -0.67 11.54 -20.46
CA ASN A 119 -2.03 12.09 -20.44
C ASN A 119 -3.10 11.02 -20.07
N ILE A 120 -2.83 10.24 -19.03
CA ILE A 120 -3.72 9.11 -18.64
C ILE A 120 -5.14 9.58 -18.35
N LEU A 121 -5.30 10.76 -17.74
CA LEU A 121 -6.63 11.34 -17.49
C LEU A 121 -7.41 11.59 -18.78
N GLY A 122 -6.75 12.16 -19.81
CA GLY A 122 -7.38 12.39 -21.11
C GLY A 122 -7.77 11.08 -21.80
N GLN A 123 -6.91 10.07 -21.78
CA GLN A 123 -7.20 8.76 -22.34
C GLN A 123 -8.42 8.11 -21.66
N LYS A 124 -8.50 8.17 -20.32
CA LYS A 124 -9.66 7.62 -19.57
C LYS A 124 -10.96 8.32 -19.92
N LYS A 125 -10.95 9.66 -20.03
CA LYS A 125 -12.14 10.43 -20.46
C LYS A 125 -12.62 10.05 -21.86
N LEU A 126 -11.71 9.75 -22.78
CA LEU A 126 -12.10 9.29 -24.13
C LEU A 126 -12.78 7.91 -24.07
N VAL A 127 -12.20 6.96 -23.32
CA VAL A 127 -12.80 5.62 -23.14
C VAL A 127 -14.19 5.71 -22.49
N GLU A 128 -14.35 6.57 -21.48
CA GLU A 128 -15.65 6.79 -20.81
C GLU A 128 -16.66 7.43 -21.75
N LYS A 129 -16.26 8.38 -22.60
CA LYS A 129 -17.12 8.96 -23.63
C LYS A 129 -17.64 7.89 -24.60
N GLU A 130 -16.76 7.01 -25.07
CA GLU A 130 -17.17 5.90 -25.94
C GLU A 130 -18.11 4.92 -25.21
N LEU A 131 -17.86 4.64 -23.94
CA LEU A 131 -18.72 3.80 -23.09
C LEU A 131 -20.13 4.39 -23.00
N VAL A 132 -20.25 5.69 -22.70
CA VAL A 132 -21.54 6.40 -22.61
C VAL A 132 -22.31 6.32 -23.94
N GLN A 133 -21.61 6.51 -25.06
CA GLN A 133 -22.24 6.39 -26.39
C GLN A 133 -22.76 4.97 -26.66
N LYS A 134 -21.99 3.93 -26.27
CA LYS A 134 -22.43 2.54 -26.42
C LYS A 134 -23.62 2.20 -25.52
N ILE A 135 -23.66 2.74 -24.30
CA ILE A 135 -24.79 2.59 -23.37
C ILE A 135 -26.04 3.25 -23.95
N ALA A 136 -25.93 4.50 -24.41
CA ALA A 136 -27.05 5.26 -25.00
C ALA A 136 -27.65 4.58 -26.23
N GLY A 137 -26.85 3.83 -27.00
CA GLY A 137 -27.32 3.08 -28.18
C GLY A 137 -28.16 1.83 -27.87
N LYS A 138 -28.33 1.46 -26.58
CA LYS A 138 -29.07 0.25 -26.15
C LYS A 138 -30.04 0.58 -25.04
N PRO A 139 -31.37 0.59 -25.24
CA PRO A 139 -32.33 0.99 -24.20
C PRO A 139 -32.17 0.27 -22.86
N ALA A 140 -31.99 -1.06 -22.86
CA ALA A 140 -31.76 -1.83 -21.63
C ALA A 140 -30.49 -1.45 -20.90
N TRP A 141 -29.43 -1.06 -21.60
CA TRP A 141 -28.19 -0.59 -20.97
C TRP A 141 -28.33 0.84 -20.44
N GLN A 142 -29.06 1.67 -21.17
CA GLN A 142 -29.36 3.04 -20.75
C GLN A 142 -30.14 3.05 -19.45
N GLU A 143 -31.15 2.17 -19.32
CA GLU A 143 -31.93 2.01 -18.09
C GLU A 143 -31.05 1.53 -16.93
N GLN A 144 -30.18 0.54 -17.16
CA GLN A 144 -29.38 -0.09 -16.11
C GLN A 144 -28.13 0.70 -15.75
N TYR A 145 -27.45 1.35 -16.70
CA TYR A 145 -26.10 1.92 -16.52
C TYR A 145 -26.00 3.41 -16.87
N GLY A 146 -27.08 4.05 -17.32
CA GLY A 146 -27.04 5.44 -17.81
C GLY A 146 -26.52 6.45 -16.79
N ASN A 147 -26.70 6.20 -15.51
CA ASN A 147 -26.27 7.08 -14.43
C ASN A 147 -24.98 6.62 -13.70
N ILE A 148 -24.36 5.52 -14.13
CA ILE A 148 -23.28 4.91 -13.35
C ILE A 148 -22.06 5.82 -13.17
N LEU A 149 -21.65 6.56 -14.21
CA LEU A 149 -20.50 7.47 -14.11
C LEU A 149 -20.79 8.69 -13.22
N PRO A 150 -21.95 9.38 -13.31
CA PRO A 150 -22.33 10.42 -12.36
C PRO A 150 -22.40 9.93 -10.90
N GLU A 151 -22.93 8.73 -10.66
CA GLU A 151 -22.99 8.14 -9.33
C GLU A 151 -21.59 7.84 -8.77
N ILE A 152 -20.70 7.28 -9.58
CA ILE A 152 -19.30 7.09 -9.22
C ILE A 152 -18.62 8.41 -8.93
N GLN A 153 -18.83 9.45 -9.73
CA GLN A 153 -18.28 10.77 -9.48
C GLN A 153 -18.72 11.29 -8.11
N LYS A 154 -20.03 11.26 -7.84
CA LYS A 154 -20.58 11.71 -6.56
C LYS A 154 -19.95 10.96 -5.39
N ALA A 155 -19.80 9.64 -5.48
CA ALA A 155 -19.15 8.84 -4.44
C ALA A 155 -17.68 9.24 -4.22
N TYR A 156 -16.95 9.58 -5.29
CA TYR A 156 -15.58 10.11 -5.17
C TYR A 156 -15.57 11.49 -4.50
N ASP A 157 -16.45 12.40 -4.90
CA ASP A 157 -16.53 13.74 -4.33
C ASP A 157 -16.83 13.69 -2.81
N GLU A 158 -17.76 12.82 -2.41
CA GLU A 158 -18.07 12.57 -1.00
C GLU A 158 -16.87 11.94 -0.25
N TYR A 159 -16.25 10.92 -0.81
CA TYR A 159 -15.11 10.22 -0.19
C TYR A 159 -13.91 11.15 0.03
N TYR A 160 -13.64 12.05 -0.93
CA TYR A 160 -12.51 12.95 -0.83
C TYR A 160 -12.80 14.24 -0.04
N THR A 161 -14.04 14.42 0.43
CA THR A 161 -14.36 15.49 1.38
C THR A 161 -13.62 15.22 2.70
N GLY A 162 -12.71 16.12 3.07
CA GLY A 162 -11.86 15.96 4.26
C GLY A 162 -10.66 15.01 4.11
N PHE A 163 -10.40 14.48 2.91
CA PHE A 163 -9.35 13.50 2.63
C PHE A 163 -7.97 13.94 3.12
N GLU A 164 -7.60 15.21 2.97
CA GLU A 164 -6.31 15.72 3.44
C GLU A 164 -6.16 15.54 4.96
N ARG A 165 -7.18 15.94 5.73
CA ARG A 165 -7.20 15.73 7.19
C ARG A 165 -7.09 14.25 7.54
N ASP A 166 -7.86 13.40 6.87
CA ASP A 166 -7.93 11.98 7.17
C ASP A 166 -6.60 11.28 6.83
N MET A 167 -5.93 11.74 5.78
CA MET A 167 -4.59 11.25 5.45
C MET A 167 -3.56 11.63 6.52
N TYR A 168 -3.55 12.85 7.04
CA TYR A 168 -2.67 13.20 8.15
C TYR A 168 -2.95 12.37 9.39
N ILE A 169 -4.22 12.14 9.72
CA ILE A 169 -4.61 11.26 10.84
C ILE A 169 -4.10 9.83 10.61
N GLU A 170 -4.20 9.31 9.39
CA GLU A 170 -3.66 7.98 9.05
C GLU A 170 -2.15 7.91 9.29
N TYR A 171 -1.40 8.94 8.90
CA TYR A 171 0.05 8.96 9.09
C TYR A 171 0.49 9.16 10.55
N LEU A 172 -0.35 9.67 11.44
CA LEU A 172 -0.07 9.69 12.88
C LEU A 172 0.12 8.27 13.46
N ARG A 173 -0.43 7.24 12.82
CA ARG A 173 -0.20 5.83 13.21
C ARG A 173 1.25 5.36 13.06
N TYR A 174 2.07 6.08 12.29
CA TYR A 174 3.51 5.82 12.24
C TYR A 174 4.27 6.33 13.46
N VAL A 175 3.63 7.15 14.31
CA VAL A 175 4.14 7.51 15.63
C VAL A 175 3.73 6.41 16.60
N THR A 176 4.63 5.48 16.87
CA THR A 176 4.35 4.23 17.62
C THR A 176 3.63 4.48 18.94
N VAL A 177 4.09 5.47 19.73
CA VAL A 177 3.47 5.80 21.03
C VAL A 177 2.00 6.21 20.88
N LEU A 178 1.66 6.99 19.82
CA LEU A 178 0.26 7.36 19.56
C LEU A 178 -0.56 6.17 19.07
N ALA A 179 0.01 5.33 18.21
CA ALA A 179 -0.64 4.13 17.71
C ALA A 179 -0.96 3.16 18.86
N ASP A 180 -0.02 2.97 19.77
CA ASP A 180 -0.18 2.12 20.95
C ASP A 180 -1.23 2.69 21.91
N ALA A 181 -1.20 3.99 22.17
CA ALA A 181 -2.20 4.67 23.01
C ALA A 181 -3.63 4.54 22.42
N LEU A 182 -3.79 4.73 21.11
CA LEU A 182 -5.06 4.54 20.41
C LEU A 182 -5.53 3.08 20.47
N THR A 183 -4.59 2.14 20.37
CA THR A 183 -4.88 0.70 20.45
C THR A 183 -5.35 0.32 21.85
N ILE A 184 -4.69 0.81 22.88
CA ILE A 184 -5.08 0.59 24.29
C ILE A 184 -6.45 1.21 24.58
N GLU A 185 -6.70 2.42 24.09
CA GLU A 185 -8.00 3.10 24.27
C GLU A 185 -9.12 2.29 23.59
N LYS A 186 -8.91 1.90 22.33
CA LYS A 186 -9.87 1.10 21.58
C LYS A 186 -10.12 -0.24 22.28
N TRP A 187 -9.06 -0.88 22.75
CA TRP A 187 -9.14 -2.13 23.49
C TRP A 187 -9.95 -1.99 24.79
N SER A 188 -9.74 -0.91 25.53
CA SER A 188 -10.50 -0.60 26.74
C SER A 188 -12.00 -0.41 26.46
N ARG A 189 -12.33 0.31 25.38
CA ARG A 189 -13.74 0.50 24.93
C ARG A 189 -14.40 -0.81 24.51
N GLU A 190 -13.71 -1.59 23.72
CA GLU A 190 -14.25 -2.86 23.24
C GLU A 190 -14.46 -3.85 24.38
N LYS A 191 -13.52 -3.91 25.34
CA LYS A 191 -13.65 -4.78 26.53
C LYS A 191 -14.81 -4.40 27.44
N ALA A 192 -15.24 -3.15 27.45
CA ALA A 192 -16.43 -2.70 28.19
C ALA A 192 -17.76 -3.19 27.60
N LYS A 193 -17.76 -3.64 26.34
CA LYS A 193 -18.94 -4.22 25.66
C LYS A 193 -19.10 -5.72 25.99
N PRO A 194 -20.33 -6.27 25.93
CA PRO A 194 -20.53 -7.70 25.85
C PRO A 194 -19.73 -8.31 24.70
N GLU A 195 -19.20 -9.52 24.86
CA GLU A 195 -18.31 -10.12 23.86
C GLU A 195 -18.96 -10.21 22.46
N SER A 196 -20.28 -10.49 22.41
CA SER A 196 -21.06 -10.57 21.17
C SER A 196 -21.17 -9.25 20.37
N GLU A 197 -20.87 -8.11 21.01
CA GLU A 197 -20.96 -6.77 20.41
C GLU A 197 -19.58 -6.19 20.09
N ARG A 198 -18.50 -6.91 20.42
CA ARG A 198 -17.14 -6.45 20.15
C ARG A 198 -16.76 -6.58 18.68
N GLU A 199 -15.95 -5.66 18.20
CA GLU A 199 -15.38 -5.77 16.88
C GLU A 199 -14.45 -6.99 16.77
N TYR A 200 -14.34 -7.56 15.57
CA TYR A 200 -13.38 -8.63 15.28
C TYR A 200 -11.95 -8.19 15.63
N GLY A 201 -11.21 -9.03 16.31
CA GLY A 201 -9.89 -8.72 16.86
C GLY A 201 -9.88 -8.42 18.37
N PHE A 202 -11.07 -8.19 18.97
CA PHE A 202 -11.22 -7.85 20.40
C PHE A 202 -11.98 -8.91 21.22
N PHE A 203 -12.18 -10.10 20.70
CA PHE A 203 -12.70 -11.23 21.47
C PHE A 203 -11.66 -11.76 22.46
N ASP A 204 -12.09 -12.24 23.62
CA ASP A 204 -11.19 -12.68 24.68
C ASP A 204 -10.17 -13.73 24.21
N TYR A 205 -10.56 -14.67 23.32
CA TYR A 205 -9.65 -15.66 22.74
C TYR A 205 -8.59 -15.06 21.77
N GLN A 206 -8.87 -13.92 21.17
CA GLN A 206 -7.94 -13.22 20.27
C GLN A 206 -6.92 -12.43 21.07
N ILE A 207 -7.37 -11.78 22.15
CA ILE A 207 -6.54 -11.00 23.07
C ILE A 207 -5.53 -11.89 23.81
N ALA A 208 -5.93 -13.10 24.18
CA ALA A 208 -5.05 -14.06 24.88
C ALA A 208 -3.87 -14.57 24.01
N ARG A 209 -3.84 -14.23 22.71
CA ARG A 209 -2.77 -14.63 21.77
C ARG A 209 -1.81 -13.48 21.39
N THR A 210 -2.07 -12.27 21.83
CA THR A 210 -1.23 -11.09 21.63
C THR A 210 -0.38 -10.83 22.86
#